data_3e94c9cc25543954d2a01131833738ec
#
_entry.id   3e94c9cc25543954d2a01131833738ec
#
_cell.length_a   1.000
_cell.length_b   1.000
_cell.length_c   1.000
_cell.angle_alpha   90.00
_cell.angle_beta   90.00
_cell.angle_gamma   90.00
#
_symmetry.space_group_name_H-M   'P 1'
#
loop_
_entity.id
_entity.type
_entity.pdbx_description
1 polymer ?
#
loop_
_entity_poly.entity_id
_entity_poly.type
_entity_poly.pdbx_seq_one_letter_code
_entity_poly.pdbx_strand_id
1 'polypeptide(L)'
;MRYEITAPKKFDATIKLPASKSISNRALVIHALSYGNIMPRHLSDCDDTEVMVNALCDMPDTIDIKAAGTAMRFLTAYLSVAEGEEHVITGTERMKHRPIAILVDALRYLGADISYEGEEGYPPLRIKGKALEGG
;
A
#
# COMPACT_ATOMS: atom_id res chain seq x y z
N MET A 1 17.15 -17.91 -23.39
CA MET A 1 17.45 -18.97 -22.41
C MET A 1 16.39 -20.05 -22.58
N ARG A 2 16.76 -21.31 -22.73
CA ARG A 2 15.83 -22.43 -22.97
C ARG A 2 15.93 -23.38 -21.77
N TYR A 3 14.82 -23.75 -21.19
CA TYR A 3 14.76 -24.69 -20.06
C TYR A 3 14.10 -25.98 -20.52
N GLU A 4 14.65 -27.12 -20.12
CA GLU A 4 14.04 -28.43 -20.28
C GLU A 4 13.53 -28.87 -18.89
N ILE A 5 12.26 -29.26 -18.82
CA ILE A 5 11.63 -29.70 -17.58
C ILE A 5 11.26 -31.17 -17.71
N THR A 6 11.86 -32.02 -16.88
CA THR A 6 11.52 -33.44 -16.81
C THR A 6 10.71 -33.70 -15.54
N ALA A 7 9.45 -34.08 -15.68
CA ALA A 7 8.60 -34.40 -14.55
C ALA A 7 8.88 -35.82 -14.03
N PRO A 8 8.91 -36.05 -12.70
CA PRO A 8 9.02 -37.37 -12.12
C PRO A 8 7.73 -38.19 -12.38
N LYS A 9 7.85 -39.51 -12.48
CA LYS A 9 6.71 -40.42 -12.69
C LYS A 9 5.76 -40.49 -11.48
N LYS A 10 6.24 -40.20 -10.27
CA LYS A 10 5.46 -40.09 -9.05
C LYS A 10 5.87 -38.79 -8.35
N PHE A 11 4.91 -38.06 -7.88
CA PHE A 11 5.11 -36.83 -7.14
C PHE A 11 4.39 -36.96 -5.78
N ASP A 12 5.16 -36.89 -4.72
CA ASP A 12 4.65 -36.82 -3.34
C ASP A 12 5.50 -35.75 -2.64
N ALA A 13 4.89 -34.58 -2.42
CA ALA A 13 5.57 -33.47 -1.80
C ALA A 13 4.59 -32.61 -1.01
N THR A 14 5.02 -32.18 0.16
CA THR A 14 4.33 -31.17 0.96
C THR A 14 5.01 -29.82 0.72
N ILE A 15 4.28 -28.85 0.18
CA ILE A 15 4.77 -27.50 -0.08
C ILE A 15 4.19 -26.56 0.97
N LYS A 16 5.06 -25.92 1.76
CA LYS A 16 4.67 -24.86 2.67
C LYS A 16 4.63 -23.53 1.91
N LEU A 17 3.42 -23.02 1.66
CA LEU A 17 3.25 -21.75 0.97
C LEU A 17 3.54 -20.56 1.91
N PRO A 18 4.12 -19.46 1.39
CA PRO A 18 4.22 -18.22 2.13
C PRO A 18 2.84 -17.59 2.34
N ALA A 19 2.73 -16.67 3.29
CA ALA A 19 1.52 -15.92 3.51
C ALA A 19 1.15 -15.05 2.30
N SER A 20 -0.15 -14.82 2.09
CA SER A 20 -0.64 -14.02 0.97
C SER A 20 -0.37 -12.54 1.19
N LYS A 21 0.38 -11.89 0.30
CA LYS A 21 0.58 -10.44 0.25
C LYS A 21 -0.74 -9.67 0.26
N SER A 22 -1.67 -10.10 -0.57
CA SER A 22 -2.95 -9.41 -0.72
C SER A 22 -3.82 -9.47 0.53
N ILE A 23 -3.79 -10.57 1.26
CA ILE A 23 -4.49 -10.70 2.55
C ILE A 23 -3.77 -9.86 3.60
N SER A 24 -2.44 -9.95 3.69
CA SER A 24 -1.62 -9.21 4.65
C SER A 24 -1.84 -7.70 4.55
N ASN A 25 -1.75 -7.14 3.34
CA ASN A 25 -1.91 -5.71 3.15
C ASN A 25 -3.32 -5.22 3.50
N ARG A 26 -4.37 -6.01 3.23
CA ARG A 26 -5.74 -5.67 3.63
C ARG A 26 -5.94 -5.77 5.14
N ALA A 27 -5.40 -6.81 5.77
CA ALA A 27 -5.46 -6.98 7.22
C ALA A 27 -4.78 -5.81 7.94
N LEU A 28 -3.65 -5.32 7.44
CA LEU A 28 -2.95 -4.14 7.97
C LEU A 28 -3.79 -2.87 7.88
N VAL A 29 -4.45 -2.61 6.75
CA VAL A 29 -5.35 -1.45 6.62
C VAL A 29 -6.55 -1.55 7.56
N ILE A 30 -7.20 -2.73 7.64
CA ILE A 30 -8.31 -2.96 8.57
C ILE A 30 -7.85 -2.75 10.02
N HIS A 31 -6.66 -3.27 10.37
CA HIS A 31 -6.07 -3.08 11.70
C HIS A 31 -5.86 -1.59 12.01
N ALA A 32 -5.28 -0.83 11.09
CA ALA A 32 -5.05 0.60 11.26
C ALA A 32 -6.37 1.38 11.41
N LEU A 33 -7.36 1.13 10.56
CA LEU A 33 -8.68 1.77 10.60
C LEU A 33 -9.50 1.42 11.85
N SER A 34 -9.29 0.23 12.43
CA SER A 34 -9.99 -0.22 13.64
C SER A 34 -9.31 0.22 14.93
N TYR A 35 -8.20 0.98 14.85
CA TYR A 35 -7.37 1.32 16.01
C TYR A 35 -6.95 0.08 16.82
N GLY A 36 -6.69 -1.02 16.11
CA GLY A 36 -6.39 -2.31 16.70
C GLY A 36 -5.09 -2.28 17.51
N ASN A 37 -5.10 -2.88 18.70
CA ASN A 37 -3.94 -2.95 19.58
C ASN A 37 -3.06 -4.18 19.32
N ILE A 38 -3.53 -5.13 18.50
CA ILE A 38 -2.82 -6.40 18.24
C ILE A 38 -2.53 -6.52 16.75
N MET A 39 -1.26 -6.42 16.39
CA MET A 39 -0.80 -6.57 15.02
C MET A 39 -1.25 -7.92 14.43
N PRO A 40 -1.75 -7.96 13.18
CA PRO A 40 -2.08 -9.20 12.50
C PRO A 40 -0.88 -10.16 12.44
N ARG A 41 -1.13 -11.45 12.65
CA ARG A 41 -0.11 -12.49 12.65
C ARG A 41 0.03 -13.13 11.27
N HIS A 42 1.15 -13.81 11.03
CA HIS A 42 1.43 -14.51 9.77
C HIS A 42 1.32 -13.60 8.53
N LEU A 43 1.84 -12.40 8.65
CA LEU A 43 1.96 -11.50 7.51
C LEU A 43 2.94 -12.05 6.47
N SER A 44 2.75 -11.66 5.22
CA SER A 44 3.70 -11.95 4.14
C SER A 44 5.04 -11.26 4.42
N ASP A 45 6.12 -11.91 4.05
CA ASP A 45 7.50 -11.43 4.13
C ASP A 45 7.96 -10.69 2.86
N CYS A 46 7.03 -10.31 1.99
CA CYS A 46 7.36 -9.59 0.78
C CYS A 46 7.53 -8.07 1.01
N ASP A 47 8.33 -7.43 0.16
CA ASP A 47 8.65 -5.99 0.22
C ASP A 47 7.39 -5.11 0.33
N ASP A 48 6.32 -5.42 -0.40
CA ASP A 48 5.07 -4.66 -0.36
C ASP A 48 4.43 -4.65 1.04
N THR A 49 4.49 -5.78 1.75
CA THR A 49 3.92 -5.89 3.10
C THR A 49 4.83 -5.23 4.13
N GLU A 50 6.14 -5.36 3.98
CA GLU A 50 7.12 -4.67 4.84
C GLU A 50 6.94 -3.14 4.76
N VAL A 51 6.80 -2.61 3.54
CA VAL A 51 6.53 -1.18 3.33
C VAL A 51 5.24 -0.74 4.02
N MET A 52 4.17 -1.55 3.95
CA MET A 52 2.90 -1.25 4.64
C MET A 52 3.07 -1.25 6.15
N VAL A 53 3.79 -2.23 6.72
CA VAL A 53 4.06 -2.30 8.16
C VAL A 53 4.81 -1.06 8.62
N ASN A 54 5.92 -0.73 7.96
CA ASN A 54 6.75 0.42 8.33
C ASN A 54 5.97 1.74 8.22
N ALA A 55 5.20 1.92 7.14
CA ALA A 55 4.39 3.12 6.95
C ALA A 55 3.34 3.30 8.06
N LEU A 56 2.64 2.22 8.44
CA LEU A 56 1.56 2.27 9.42
C LEU A 56 2.05 2.27 10.89
N CYS A 57 3.26 1.75 11.15
CA CYS A 57 3.83 1.77 12.50
C CYS A 57 4.60 3.06 12.81
N ASP A 58 5.39 3.53 11.84
CA ASP A 58 6.32 4.63 12.05
C ASP A 58 5.73 6.00 11.65
N MET A 59 4.72 6.00 10.77
CA MET A 59 4.06 7.19 10.24
C MET A 59 5.04 8.33 9.91
N PRO A 60 6.08 8.09 9.08
CA PRO A 60 7.10 9.09 8.80
C PRO A 60 6.55 10.20 7.90
N ASP A 61 7.10 11.42 7.98
CA ASP A 61 6.70 12.56 7.14
C ASP A 61 6.73 12.23 5.64
N THR A 62 7.71 11.42 5.23
CA THR A 62 7.83 10.91 3.85
C THR A 62 7.84 9.39 3.84
N ILE A 63 6.84 8.81 3.19
CA ILE A 63 6.64 7.38 3.05
C ILE A 63 7.14 6.94 1.67
N ASP A 64 8.29 6.28 1.62
CA ASP A 64 8.80 5.66 0.39
C ASP A 64 8.25 4.24 0.23
N ILE A 65 7.28 4.08 -0.65
CA ILE A 65 6.66 2.79 -0.93
C ILE A 65 7.45 1.95 -1.95
N LYS A 66 8.62 2.39 -2.35
CA LYS A 66 9.47 1.71 -3.34
C LYS A 66 8.69 1.40 -4.63
N ALA A 67 8.51 0.12 -4.96
CA ALA A 67 7.75 -0.33 -6.14
C ALA A 67 6.36 -0.91 -5.79
N ALA A 68 5.90 -0.75 -4.55
CA ALA A 68 4.69 -1.37 -4.00
C ALA A 68 3.41 -0.62 -4.41
N GLY A 69 2.90 -0.89 -5.61
CA GLY A 69 1.72 -0.20 -6.16
C GLY A 69 0.42 -0.42 -5.38
N THR A 70 0.28 -1.53 -4.67
CA THR A 70 -0.86 -1.78 -3.77
C THR A 70 -0.73 -0.93 -2.52
N ALA A 71 0.47 -0.84 -1.94
CA ALA A 71 0.76 0.02 -0.80
C ALA A 71 0.46 1.49 -1.12
N MET A 72 0.90 1.99 -2.28
CA MET A 72 0.59 3.35 -2.75
C MET A 72 -0.91 3.65 -2.63
N ARG A 73 -1.76 2.79 -3.20
CA ARG A 73 -3.20 3.03 -3.25
C ARG A 73 -3.86 2.91 -1.88
N PHE A 74 -3.49 1.90 -1.11
CA PHE A 74 -4.07 1.68 0.22
C PHE A 74 -3.67 2.77 1.20
N LEU A 75 -2.40 3.18 1.21
CA LEU A 75 -1.92 4.26 2.07
C LEU A 75 -2.50 5.61 1.66
N THR A 76 -2.64 5.90 0.35
CA THR A 76 -3.30 7.13 -0.11
C THR A 76 -4.71 7.24 0.48
N ALA A 77 -5.51 6.16 0.41
CA ALA A 77 -6.85 6.17 0.98
C ALA A 77 -6.85 6.25 2.51
N TYR A 78 -5.98 5.48 3.18
CA TYR A 78 -5.88 5.49 4.64
C TYR A 78 -5.46 6.86 5.18
N LEU A 79 -4.39 7.44 4.65
CA LEU A 79 -3.87 8.74 5.09
C LEU A 79 -4.87 9.88 4.85
N SER A 80 -5.74 9.76 3.85
CA SER A 80 -6.77 10.75 3.60
C SER A 80 -7.77 10.90 4.76
N VAL A 81 -7.91 9.87 5.60
CA VAL A 81 -8.80 9.84 6.78
C VAL A 81 -8.05 9.86 8.12
N ALA A 82 -6.72 9.89 8.10
CA ALA A 82 -5.88 9.97 9.30
C ALA A 82 -5.84 11.43 9.81
N GLU A 83 -6.85 11.84 10.55
CA GLU A 83 -7.04 13.23 10.98
C GLU A 83 -5.83 13.79 11.73
N GLY A 84 -5.41 14.99 11.32
CA GLY A 84 -4.30 15.71 11.95
C GLY A 84 -2.90 15.29 11.43
N GLU A 85 -2.82 14.29 10.57
CA GLU A 85 -1.57 13.82 9.99
C GLU A 85 -1.34 14.45 8.60
N GLU A 86 -0.09 14.73 8.27
CA GLU A 86 0.33 15.19 6.95
C GLU A 86 1.54 14.39 6.48
N HIS A 87 1.43 13.73 5.33
CA HIS A 87 2.49 12.87 4.79
C HIS A 87 2.70 13.08 3.30
N VAL A 88 3.93 12.84 2.84
CA VAL A 88 4.25 12.72 1.43
C VAL A 88 4.45 11.24 1.09
N ILE A 89 3.69 10.72 0.12
CA ILE A 89 3.91 9.37 -0.41
C ILE A 89 4.71 9.47 -1.70
N THR A 90 5.82 8.76 -1.75
CA THR A 90 6.71 8.66 -2.92
C THR A 90 7.10 7.21 -3.20
N GLY A 91 7.94 6.98 -4.20
CA GLY A 91 8.48 5.67 -4.52
C GLY A 91 9.57 5.77 -5.58
N THR A 92 9.95 4.62 -6.15
CA THR A 92 10.96 4.57 -7.23
C THR A 92 10.53 5.41 -8.44
N GLU A 93 11.49 5.79 -9.30
CA GLU A 93 11.19 6.53 -10.53
C GLU A 93 10.12 5.83 -11.39
N ARG A 94 10.15 4.49 -11.47
CA ARG A 94 9.10 3.72 -12.14
C ARG A 94 7.73 3.88 -11.48
N MET A 95 7.67 4.03 -10.15
CA MET A 95 6.42 4.24 -9.42
C MET A 95 5.87 5.64 -9.67
N LYS A 96 6.71 6.65 -9.76
CA LYS A 96 6.32 8.04 -10.08
C LYS A 96 5.67 8.19 -11.45
N HIS A 97 5.84 7.22 -12.35
CA HIS A 97 5.18 7.18 -13.66
C HIS A 97 3.95 6.24 -13.69
N ARG A 98 3.47 5.79 -12.54
CA ARG A 98 2.25 4.98 -12.46
C ARG A 98 1.05 5.85 -12.11
N PRO A 99 0.02 5.91 -12.99
CA PRO A 99 -1.12 6.79 -12.79
C PRO A 99 -1.91 6.43 -11.54
N ILE A 100 -2.33 7.45 -10.79
CA ILE A 100 -3.15 7.34 -9.58
C ILE A 100 -4.33 8.33 -9.58
N ALA A 101 -4.49 9.13 -10.63
CA ALA A 101 -5.49 10.19 -10.73
C ALA A 101 -6.90 9.72 -10.36
N ILE A 102 -7.34 8.57 -10.90
CA ILE A 102 -8.71 8.05 -10.66
C ILE A 102 -9.00 7.89 -9.16
N LEU A 103 -8.04 7.39 -8.38
CA LEU A 103 -8.20 7.25 -6.94
C LEU A 103 -8.17 8.61 -6.24
N VAL A 104 -7.25 9.48 -6.63
CA VAL A 104 -7.13 10.84 -6.05
C VAL A 104 -8.39 11.64 -6.32
N ASP A 105 -8.93 11.61 -7.53
CA ASP A 105 -10.16 12.32 -7.90
C ASP A 105 -11.36 11.80 -7.09
N ALA A 106 -11.49 10.48 -6.92
CA ALA A 106 -12.53 9.89 -6.10
C ALA A 106 -12.41 10.30 -4.63
N LEU A 107 -11.21 10.32 -4.06
CA LEU A 107 -10.98 10.77 -2.69
C LEU A 107 -11.23 12.28 -2.53
N ARG A 108 -10.79 13.10 -3.47
CA ARG A 108 -11.07 14.55 -3.49
C ARG A 108 -12.57 14.83 -3.59
N TYR A 109 -13.32 14.05 -4.37
CA TYR A 109 -14.77 14.14 -4.43
C TYR A 109 -15.43 13.90 -3.07
N LEU A 110 -14.86 13.01 -2.24
CA LEU A 110 -15.28 12.77 -0.85
C LEU A 110 -14.73 13.82 0.13
N GLY A 111 -13.99 14.80 -0.35
CA GLY A 111 -13.47 15.91 0.43
C GLY A 111 -12.01 15.74 0.89
N ALA A 112 -11.25 14.74 0.42
CA ALA A 112 -9.86 14.56 0.81
C ALA A 112 -8.96 15.73 0.35
N ASP A 113 -7.98 16.07 1.17
CA ASP A 113 -6.96 17.07 0.86
C ASP A 113 -5.69 16.37 0.36
N ILE A 114 -5.59 16.23 -0.95
CA ILE A 114 -4.47 15.58 -1.64
C ILE A 114 -3.95 16.53 -2.72
N SER A 115 -2.65 16.73 -2.76
CA SER A 115 -1.96 17.48 -3.83
C SER A 115 -0.85 16.66 -4.46
N TYR A 116 -0.56 16.93 -5.72
CA TYR A 116 0.57 16.34 -6.42
C TYR A 116 1.81 17.20 -6.18
N GLU A 117 2.94 16.57 -5.84
CA GLU A 117 4.21 17.25 -5.64
C GLU A 117 5.01 17.41 -6.96
N GLY A 118 4.54 16.81 -8.03
CA GLY A 118 5.15 16.83 -9.35
C GLY A 118 4.10 16.87 -10.46
N GLU A 119 4.13 15.90 -11.36
CA GLU A 119 3.21 15.79 -12.47
C GLU A 119 1.78 15.44 -12.01
N GLU A 120 0.79 16.16 -12.52
CA GLU A 120 -0.63 15.90 -12.23
C GLU A 120 -1.02 14.48 -12.64
N GLY A 121 -1.68 13.76 -11.73
CA GLY A 121 -2.09 12.37 -11.92
C GLY A 121 -1.07 11.32 -11.50
N TYR A 122 0.13 11.72 -11.05
CA TYR A 122 1.22 10.83 -10.70
C TYR A 122 1.83 11.15 -9.33
N PRO A 123 2.41 10.14 -8.62
CA PRO A 123 3.17 10.40 -7.41
C PRO A 123 4.41 11.25 -7.71
N PRO A 124 4.97 11.98 -6.70
CA PRO A 124 4.61 11.96 -5.29
C PRO A 124 3.32 12.71 -4.96
N LEU A 125 2.66 12.27 -3.87
CA LEU A 125 1.45 12.89 -3.35
C LEU A 125 1.70 13.46 -1.97
N ARG A 126 1.21 14.66 -1.70
CA ARG A 126 1.06 15.22 -0.35
C ARG A 126 -0.38 15.02 0.08
N ILE A 127 -0.58 14.46 1.27
CA ILE A 127 -1.90 14.08 1.79
C ILE A 127 -2.03 14.69 3.19
N LYS A 128 -3.11 15.44 3.40
CA LYS A 128 -3.51 15.94 4.72
C LYS A 128 -4.76 15.20 5.16
N GLY A 129 -4.61 14.42 6.22
CA GLY A 129 -5.70 13.62 6.78
C GLY A 129 -6.76 14.49 7.43
N LYS A 130 -8.01 14.18 7.12
CA LYS A 130 -9.18 14.85 7.72
C LYS A 130 -10.41 13.95 7.68
N ALA A 131 -11.43 14.29 8.48
CA ALA A 131 -12.73 13.63 8.38
C ALA A 131 -13.30 13.82 6.97
N LEU A 132 -13.71 12.72 6.36
CA LEU A 132 -14.38 12.73 5.05
C LEU A 132 -15.87 12.48 5.24
N GLU A 133 -16.69 13.15 4.43
CA GLU A 133 -18.13 12.90 4.39
C GLU A 133 -18.42 11.76 3.41
N GLY A 134 -19.18 10.76 3.85
CA GLY A 134 -19.66 9.70 3.00
C GLY A 134 -20.70 10.23 1.98
N GLY A 135 -20.63 9.75 0.75
CA GLY A 135 -21.53 10.11 -0.34
C GLY A 135 -22.37 8.92 -0.82
#